data_01b092053c350754f70fd8d770fc3025
#
_entry.id   01b092053c350754f70fd8d770fc3025
#
_cell.length_a   1.000
_cell.length_b   1.000
_cell.length_c   1.000
_cell.angle_alpha   90.00
_cell.angle_beta   90.00
_cell.angle_gamma   90.00
#
_symmetry.space_group_name_H-M   'P 1'
#
loop_
_entity.id
_entity.type
_entity.pdbx_description
1 polymer ?
#
loop_
_entity_poly.entity_id
_entity_poly.type
_entity_poly.pdbx_seq_one_letter_code
_entity_poly.pdbx_strand_id
1 'polypeptide(L)'
;MLIEIIFYEIFKFIVSILNIYIVLFLNLIKKILKRIYYVCYFNPKKKFYRKISYRSRIIDPSFLRISSDPYVSGDTFRKFAQHIFDETGSIKPNKVKENDIIFLKTDLKDIYFSRFHKEIKSKYILITHNSDLAIQEADLRYLDQNITHWFAMKLNVVMNENISPLPAGLENGRYFANGIVKNFEKIEKKNTLNSNFKKINKILCSFNPNTNNLERRPLLGIAE
;
A
#
# COMPACT_ATOMS: atom_id res chain seq x y z
N MET A 1 14.02 33.57 -49.31
CA MET A 1 14.96 32.57 -48.76
C MET A 1 15.52 32.96 -47.36
N LEU A 2 16.28 34.07 -47.20
CA LEU A 2 16.86 34.44 -45.92
C LEU A 2 15.78 34.79 -44.86
N ILE A 3 14.75 35.53 -45.24
CA ILE A 3 13.63 35.93 -44.38
C ILE A 3 12.81 34.70 -43.93
N GLU A 4 12.58 33.75 -44.77
CA GLU A 4 11.84 32.51 -44.44
C GLU A 4 12.61 31.64 -43.43
N ILE A 5 13.95 31.58 -43.56
CA ILE A 5 14.80 30.85 -42.60
C ILE A 5 14.75 31.54 -41.23
N ILE A 6 14.79 32.85 -41.17
CA ILE A 6 14.69 33.62 -39.91
C ILE A 6 13.32 33.39 -39.26
N PHE A 7 12.21 33.44 -40.01
CA PHE A 7 10.88 33.16 -39.52
C PHE A 7 10.74 31.72 -38.98
N TYR A 8 11.32 30.75 -39.67
CA TYR A 8 11.29 29.35 -39.23
C TYR A 8 12.05 29.14 -37.92
N GLU A 9 13.22 29.73 -37.73
CA GLU A 9 13.98 29.62 -36.49
C GLU A 9 13.32 30.36 -35.34
N ILE A 10 12.71 31.52 -35.57
CA ILE A 10 11.91 32.23 -34.57
C ILE A 10 10.69 31.38 -34.15
N PHE A 11 9.97 30.80 -35.11
CA PHE A 11 8.84 29.93 -34.86
C PHE A 11 9.22 28.70 -34.00
N LYS A 12 10.31 28.04 -34.35
CA LYS A 12 10.86 26.92 -33.60
C LYS A 12 11.21 27.28 -32.17
N PHE A 13 11.83 28.45 -31.98
CA PHE A 13 12.18 28.98 -30.68
C PHE A 13 10.93 29.25 -29.82
N ILE A 14 9.91 29.88 -30.40
CA ILE A 14 8.61 30.12 -29.71
C ILE A 14 7.93 28.82 -29.32
N VAL A 15 7.89 27.83 -30.19
CA VAL A 15 7.30 26.50 -29.87
C VAL A 15 8.06 25.80 -28.79
N SER A 16 9.39 25.89 -28.76
CA SER A 16 10.23 25.34 -27.70
C SER A 16 9.93 25.99 -26.33
N ILE A 17 9.82 27.32 -26.31
CA ILE A 17 9.45 28.05 -25.06
C ILE A 17 8.04 27.64 -24.59
N LEU A 18 7.06 27.60 -25.50
CA LEU A 18 5.70 27.18 -25.19
C LEU A 18 5.66 25.77 -24.58
N ASN A 19 6.40 24.82 -25.13
CA ASN A 19 6.49 23.46 -24.61
C ASN A 19 7.10 23.42 -23.20
N ILE A 20 8.11 24.24 -22.92
CA ILE A 20 8.70 24.36 -21.58
C ILE A 20 7.64 24.88 -20.59
N TYR A 21 6.90 25.92 -20.94
CA TYR A 21 5.84 26.46 -20.08
C TYR A 21 4.71 25.47 -19.86
N ILE A 22 4.30 24.72 -20.87
CA ILE A 22 3.29 23.65 -20.73
C ILE A 22 3.76 22.57 -19.73
N VAL A 23 5.00 22.12 -19.87
CA VAL A 23 5.57 21.11 -18.96
C VAL A 23 5.65 21.63 -17.52
N LEU A 24 6.09 22.88 -17.32
CA LEU A 24 6.15 23.51 -16.01
C LEU A 24 4.75 23.67 -15.41
N PHE A 25 3.78 24.10 -16.19
CA PHE A 25 2.37 24.23 -15.78
C PHE A 25 1.76 22.89 -15.38
N LEU A 26 1.96 21.83 -16.18
CA LEU A 26 1.49 20.49 -15.86
C LEU A 26 2.14 19.93 -14.58
N ASN A 27 3.41 20.22 -14.37
CA ASN A 27 4.11 19.84 -13.14
C ASN A 27 3.59 20.60 -11.91
N LEU A 28 3.26 21.88 -12.08
CA LEU A 28 2.63 22.68 -11.02
C LEU A 28 1.24 22.15 -10.69
N ILE A 29 0.41 21.86 -11.70
CA ILE A 29 -0.91 21.23 -11.49
C ILE A 29 -0.77 19.89 -10.75
N LYS A 30 0.16 19.03 -11.14
CA LYS A 30 0.43 17.77 -10.43
C LYS A 30 0.81 18.01 -8.96
N LYS A 31 1.64 19.02 -8.67
CA LYS A 31 1.98 19.38 -7.28
C LYS A 31 0.78 19.88 -6.50
N ILE A 32 -0.05 20.73 -7.10
CA ILE A 32 -1.27 21.28 -6.47
C ILE A 32 -2.27 20.15 -6.20
N LEU A 33 -2.57 19.32 -7.19
CA LEU A 33 -3.48 18.18 -7.04
C LEU A 33 -2.99 17.21 -5.97
N LYS A 34 -1.67 16.95 -5.91
CA LYS A 34 -1.05 16.14 -4.86
C LYS A 34 -1.23 16.75 -3.46
N ARG A 35 -1.11 18.08 -3.34
CA ARG A 35 -1.28 18.81 -2.08
C ARG A 35 -2.75 18.87 -1.66
N ILE A 36 -3.67 19.12 -2.59
CA ILE A 36 -5.12 19.07 -2.38
C ILE A 36 -5.54 17.67 -1.94
N TYR A 37 -5.07 16.64 -2.63
CA TYR A 37 -5.30 15.26 -2.26
C TYR A 37 -4.82 14.95 -0.83
N TYR A 38 -3.60 15.37 -0.49
CA TYR A 38 -3.03 15.16 0.84
C TYR A 38 -3.81 15.92 1.92
N VAL A 39 -4.15 17.18 1.69
CA VAL A 39 -4.86 18.03 2.66
C VAL A 39 -6.34 17.66 2.78
N CYS A 40 -7.02 17.47 1.67
CA CYS A 40 -8.47 17.19 1.68
C CYS A 40 -8.79 15.72 1.93
N TYR A 41 -7.92 14.81 1.53
CA TYR A 41 -8.19 13.39 1.57
C TYR A 41 -7.50 12.65 2.73
N PHE A 42 -6.28 13.03 3.08
CA PHE A 42 -5.48 12.34 4.11
C PHE A 42 -5.69 12.87 5.53
N ASN A 43 -5.70 14.17 5.72
CA ASN A 43 -5.69 14.79 7.05
C ASN A 43 -7.04 14.66 7.79
N PRO A 44 -8.21 14.84 7.16
CA PRO A 44 -9.49 14.63 7.83
C PRO A 44 -9.80 13.14 8.09
N LYS A 45 -9.22 12.24 7.30
CA LYS A 45 -9.58 10.82 7.30
C LYS A 45 -9.11 10.04 8.50
N LYS A 46 -8.00 10.40 9.15
CA LYS A 46 -7.59 9.74 10.40
C LYS A 46 -8.68 9.79 11.48
N LYS A 47 -9.50 10.86 11.49
CA LYS A 47 -10.67 11.02 12.39
C LYS A 47 -11.98 10.52 11.78
N PHE A 48 -12.14 10.63 10.47
CA PHE A 48 -13.40 10.40 9.76
C PHE A 48 -13.61 8.91 9.41
N TYR A 49 -12.57 8.15 9.03
CA TYR A 49 -12.69 6.70 8.78
C TYR A 49 -13.04 5.88 10.02
N ARG A 50 -12.73 6.36 11.22
CA ARG A 50 -13.24 5.73 12.45
C ARG A 50 -14.75 5.86 12.61
N LYS A 51 -15.42 6.75 11.90
CA LYS A 51 -16.83 7.11 12.08
C LYS A 51 -17.74 6.83 10.87
N ILE A 52 -17.17 6.73 9.67
CA ILE A 52 -17.95 6.38 8.48
C ILE A 52 -17.93 4.88 8.31
N SER A 53 -18.93 4.30 8.92
CA SER A 53 -19.33 2.96 8.62
C SER A 53 -19.43 2.79 7.09
N TYR A 54 -18.90 1.71 6.59
CA TYR A 54 -19.30 0.81 5.54
C TYR A 54 -20.26 1.30 4.41
N ARG A 55 -20.96 2.42 4.56
CA ARG A 55 -21.98 2.89 3.59
C ARG A 55 -21.50 3.95 2.59
N SER A 56 -20.40 4.60 2.80
CA SER A 56 -19.89 5.58 1.83
C SER A 56 -18.89 4.94 0.89
N ARG A 57 -19.35 4.53 -0.26
CA ARG A 57 -18.54 4.28 -1.46
C ARG A 57 -17.89 5.61 -1.91
N ILE A 58 -16.97 6.13 -1.12
CA ILE A 58 -16.13 7.22 -1.58
C ILE A 58 -15.16 6.58 -2.54
N ILE A 59 -15.19 7.06 -3.77
CA ILE A 59 -14.30 6.76 -4.87
C ILE A 59 -12.86 6.82 -4.33
N ASP A 60 -12.34 5.68 -3.90
CA ASP A 60 -10.91 5.51 -3.79
C ASP A 60 -10.42 5.36 -5.23
N PRO A 61 -9.72 6.35 -5.72
CA PRO A 61 -9.23 6.25 -7.08
C PRO A 61 -8.34 4.99 -7.14
N SER A 62 -8.80 3.98 -7.85
CA SER A 62 -8.06 2.72 -8.04
C SER A 62 -6.63 2.94 -8.53
N PHE A 63 -6.37 4.09 -9.18
CA PHE A 63 -5.04 4.52 -9.61
C PHE A 63 -4.06 4.81 -8.46
N LEU A 64 -4.54 5.00 -7.23
CA LEU A 64 -3.69 5.22 -6.06
C LEU A 64 -3.28 3.92 -5.35
N ARG A 65 -3.88 2.80 -5.73
CA ARG A 65 -3.50 1.47 -5.27
C ARG A 65 -2.40 0.91 -6.17
N ILE A 66 -1.25 1.59 -6.13
CA ILE A 66 -0.10 1.24 -6.95
C ILE A 66 0.68 0.15 -6.24
N SER A 67 0.84 -0.99 -6.92
CA SER A 67 1.73 -2.06 -6.49
C SER A 67 3.17 -1.55 -6.37
N SER A 68 3.91 -2.09 -5.42
CA SER A 68 5.32 -1.73 -5.18
C SER A 68 6.29 -2.64 -5.95
N ASP A 69 5.84 -3.33 -7.00
CA ASP A 69 6.69 -4.22 -7.80
C ASP A 69 8.05 -3.56 -8.11
N PRO A 70 9.17 -4.28 -7.98
CA PRO A 70 9.31 -5.71 -7.61
C PRO A 70 9.27 -5.98 -6.10
N TYR A 71 9.07 -4.96 -5.27
CA TYR A 71 9.00 -5.11 -3.82
C TYR A 71 7.59 -5.51 -3.37
N VAL A 72 7.52 -6.21 -2.24
CA VAL A 72 6.25 -6.54 -1.61
C VAL A 72 5.70 -5.37 -0.81
N SER A 73 4.40 -5.20 -0.83
CA SER A 73 3.61 -4.30 0.01
C SER A 73 2.18 -4.82 0.08
N GLY A 74 1.35 -4.26 0.94
CA GLY A 74 -0.06 -4.67 0.98
C GLY A 74 -0.78 -4.45 -0.35
N ASP A 75 -0.48 -3.35 -1.07
CA ASP A 75 -1.08 -3.10 -2.38
C ASP A 75 -0.48 -3.99 -3.49
N THR A 76 0.73 -4.54 -3.30
CA THR A 76 1.28 -5.60 -4.17
C THR A 76 0.50 -6.90 -3.98
N PHE A 77 0.28 -7.35 -2.75
CA PHE A 77 -0.55 -8.54 -2.48
C PHE A 77 -1.99 -8.36 -2.97
N ARG A 78 -2.55 -7.17 -2.78
CA ARG A 78 -3.88 -6.81 -3.29
C ARG A 78 -4.00 -6.97 -4.81
N LYS A 79 -2.96 -6.64 -5.57
CA LYS A 79 -2.93 -6.78 -7.03
C LYS A 79 -3.04 -8.23 -7.51
N PHE A 80 -2.56 -9.18 -6.74
CA PHE A 80 -2.65 -10.61 -7.10
C PHE A 80 -4.03 -11.20 -6.88
N ALA A 81 -4.91 -10.55 -6.11
CA ALA A 81 -6.21 -11.07 -5.76
C ALA A 81 -7.25 -10.85 -6.88
N GLN A 82 -8.05 -11.88 -7.17
CA GLN A 82 -9.20 -11.82 -8.06
C GLN A 82 -10.36 -11.08 -7.39
N HIS A 83 -10.45 -11.16 -6.07
CA HIS A 83 -11.51 -10.52 -5.29
C HIS A 83 -10.91 -9.66 -4.19
N ILE A 84 -11.46 -8.47 -4.03
CA ILE A 84 -10.96 -7.49 -3.08
C ILE A 84 -12.10 -7.07 -2.15
N PHE A 85 -11.85 -7.20 -0.84
CA PHE A 85 -12.74 -6.71 0.19
C PHE A 85 -12.00 -5.72 1.09
N ASP A 86 -12.12 -4.47 0.74
CA ASP A 86 -11.54 -3.35 1.47
C ASP A 86 -12.47 -2.12 1.38
N GLU A 87 -11.99 -0.95 1.73
CA GLU A 87 -12.75 0.29 1.64
C GLU A 87 -13.15 0.70 0.21
N THR A 88 -12.59 0.07 -0.81
CA THR A 88 -12.83 0.41 -2.22
C THR A 88 -13.82 -0.52 -2.89
N GLY A 89 -13.95 -1.72 -2.38
CA GLY A 89 -14.73 -2.75 -3.04
C GLY A 89 -15.32 -3.79 -2.10
N SER A 90 -16.27 -4.51 -2.63
CA SER A 90 -16.92 -5.64 -1.98
C SER A 90 -16.91 -6.84 -2.92
N ILE A 91 -16.86 -8.02 -2.37
CA ILE A 91 -16.89 -9.25 -3.15
C ILE A 91 -18.33 -9.64 -3.50
N LYS A 92 -18.44 -10.45 -4.55
CA LYS A 92 -19.67 -11.19 -4.89
C LYS A 92 -19.39 -12.68 -4.65
N PRO A 93 -19.90 -13.27 -3.56
CA PRO A 93 -19.58 -14.65 -3.17
C PRO A 93 -19.78 -15.69 -4.28
N ASN A 94 -20.84 -15.52 -5.07
CA ASN A 94 -21.17 -16.40 -6.19
C ASN A 94 -20.25 -16.26 -7.42
N LYS A 95 -19.29 -15.33 -7.39
CA LYS A 95 -18.27 -15.17 -8.44
C LYS A 95 -16.92 -15.73 -8.06
N VAL A 96 -16.75 -16.11 -6.79
CA VAL A 96 -15.52 -16.74 -6.30
C VAL A 96 -15.44 -18.15 -6.87
N LYS A 97 -14.32 -18.45 -7.53
CA LYS A 97 -14.03 -19.75 -8.14
C LYS A 97 -13.01 -20.53 -7.29
N GLU A 98 -12.84 -21.79 -7.64
CA GLU A 98 -11.85 -22.66 -7.02
C GLU A 98 -10.43 -22.06 -7.15
N ASN A 99 -9.72 -21.97 -6.03
CA ASN A 99 -8.37 -21.42 -5.91
C ASN A 99 -8.24 -19.91 -6.21
N ASP A 100 -9.35 -19.17 -6.31
CA ASP A 100 -9.25 -17.71 -6.35
C ASP A 100 -8.61 -17.16 -5.08
N ILE A 101 -7.92 -16.04 -5.22
CA ILE A 101 -7.33 -15.30 -4.09
C ILE A 101 -8.28 -14.16 -3.72
N ILE A 102 -8.65 -14.11 -2.44
CA ILE A 102 -9.41 -13.01 -1.85
C ILE A 102 -8.47 -12.16 -1.01
N PHE A 103 -8.34 -10.89 -1.35
CA PHE A 103 -7.67 -9.90 -0.50
C PHE A 103 -8.69 -9.25 0.43
N LEU A 104 -8.44 -9.36 1.72
CA LEU A 104 -9.26 -8.81 2.78
C LEU A 104 -8.45 -7.80 3.61
N LYS A 105 -8.92 -6.56 3.73
CA LYS A 105 -8.37 -5.66 4.71
C LYS A 105 -8.74 -6.16 6.11
N THR A 106 -7.74 -6.40 6.96
CA THR A 106 -7.95 -7.07 8.26
C THR A 106 -8.96 -6.36 9.16
N ASP A 107 -9.06 -5.02 9.10
CA ASP A 107 -10.09 -4.27 9.86
C ASP A 107 -11.52 -4.68 9.54
N LEU A 108 -11.74 -5.30 8.40
CA LEU A 108 -13.07 -5.69 7.91
C LEU A 108 -13.36 -7.18 8.08
N LYS A 109 -12.48 -7.92 8.76
CA LYS A 109 -12.58 -9.38 8.89
C LYS A 109 -13.93 -9.84 9.47
N ASP A 110 -14.41 -9.20 10.54
CA ASP A 110 -15.64 -9.62 11.18
C ASP A 110 -16.88 -9.45 10.28
N ILE A 111 -16.89 -8.37 9.50
CA ILE A 111 -17.96 -8.13 8.51
C ILE A 111 -17.86 -9.14 7.38
N TYR A 112 -16.65 -9.41 6.89
CA TYR A 112 -16.42 -10.37 5.83
C TYR A 112 -16.90 -11.77 6.23
N PHE A 113 -16.47 -12.26 7.38
CA PHE A 113 -16.82 -13.60 7.85
C PHE A 113 -18.29 -13.76 8.22
N SER A 114 -18.91 -12.72 8.79
CA SER A 114 -20.31 -12.79 9.17
C SER A 114 -21.29 -12.72 7.97
N ARG A 115 -20.91 -12.02 6.88
CA ARG A 115 -21.84 -11.73 5.79
C ARG A 115 -21.51 -12.37 4.46
N PHE A 116 -20.23 -12.53 4.13
CA PHE A 116 -19.83 -12.90 2.77
C PHE A 116 -19.23 -14.31 2.71
N HIS A 117 -18.35 -14.66 3.65
CA HIS A 117 -17.66 -15.93 3.65
C HIS A 117 -18.63 -17.13 3.58
N LYS A 118 -19.71 -17.11 4.38
CA LYS A 118 -20.69 -18.19 4.43
C LYS A 118 -21.43 -18.46 3.12
N GLU A 119 -21.45 -17.48 2.23
CA GLU A 119 -22.10 -17.59 0.92
C GLU A 119 -21.16 -18.12 -0.17
N ILE A 120 -19.85 -18.18 0.09
CA ILE A 120 -18.86 -18.71 -0.84
C ILE A 120 -18.93 -20.23 -0.84
N LYS A 121 -19.08 -20.83 -2.02
CA LYS A 121 -19.20 -22.29 -2.18
C LYS A 121 -17.90 -22.95 -2.62
N SER A 122 -16.98 -22.20 -3.22
CA SER A 122 -15.69 -22.67 -3.74
C SER A 122 -14.63 -22.56 -2.67
N LYS A 123 -13.59 -23.37 -2.78
CA LYS A 123 -12.37 -23.22 -1.97
C LYS A 123 -11.53 -22.09 -2.52
N TYR A 124 -10.93 -21.30 -1.64
CA TYR A 124 -10.15 -20.12 -2.01
C TYR A 124 -8.99 -19.87 -1.05
N ILE A 125 -8.06 -19.03 -1.49
CA ILE A 125 -6.94 -18.55 -0.69
C ILE A 125 -7.30 -17.18 -0.10
N LEU A 126 -7.10 -16.99 1.19
CA LEU A 126 -7.36 -15.72 1.87
C LEU A 126 -6.05 -14.97 2.17
N ILE A 127 -5.99 -13.71 1.83
CA ILE A 127 -4.92 -12.79 2.21
C ILE A 127 -5.51 -11.69 3.09
N THR A 128 -5.03 -11.57 4.34
CA THR A 128 -5.37 -10.44 5.21
C THR A 128 -4.17 -9.51 5.37
N HIS A 129 -4.38 -8.23 5.08
CA HIS A 129 -3.32 -7.22 5.05
C HIS A 129 -3.84 -5.79 5.28
N ASN A 130 -2.96 -4.78 5.17
CA ASN A 130 -3.28 -3.34 5.19
C ASN A 130 -3.98 -2.85 6.47
N SER A 131 -3.61 -3.41 7.63
CA SER A 131 -4.18 -3.07 8.91
C SER A 131 -3.15 -3.11 10.04
N ASP A 132 -3.43 -2.44 11.13
CA ASP A 132 -2.66 -2.57 12.37
C ASP A 132 -3.15 -3.73 13.25
N LEU A 133 -4.30 -4.32 12.93
CA LEU A 133 -4.85 -5.47 13.64
C LEU A 133 -4.09 -6.75 13.27
N ALA A 134 -3.79 -7.56 14.29
CA ALA A 134 -3.25 -8.90 14.12
C ALA A 134 -4.39 -9.92 14.03
N ILE A 135 -4.12 -11.04 13.38
CA ILE A 135 -4.94 -12.24 13.47
C ILE A 135 -4.59 -12.92 14.78
N GLN A 136 -5.60 -13.18 15.60
CA GLN A 136 -5.51 -13.75 16.94
C GLN A 136 -5.99 -15.19 16.96
N GLU A 137 -5.68 -15.92 18.02
CA GLU A 137 -6.15 -17.31 18.22
C GLU A 137 -7.67 -17.45 18.06
N ALA A 138 -8.44 -16.48 18.57
CA ALA A 138 -9.89 -16.46 18.43
C ALA A 138 -10.39 -16.35 16.99
N ASP A 139 -9.55 -15.86 16.06
CA ASP A 139 -9.90 -15.72 14.64
C ASP A 139 -9.78 -17.05 13.90
N LEU A 140 -9.07 -18.04 14.45
CA LEU A 140 -8.93 -19.38 13.83
C LEU A 140 -10.26 -20.09 13.68
N ARG A 141 -11.29 -19.72 14.44
CA ARG A 141 -12.68 -20.21 14.26
C ARG A 141 -13.24 -19.95 12.85
N TYR A 142 -12.64 -19.03 12.10
CA TYR A 142 -13.05 -18.71 10.73
C TYR A 142 -12.36 -19.59 9.68
N LEU A 143 -11.32 -20.32 10.09
CA LEU A 143 -10.57 -21.21 9.21
C LEU A 143 -11.36 -22.50 9.05
N ASP A 144 -12.11 -22.60 7.96
CA ASP A 144 -12.92 -23.76 7.60
C ASP A 144 -12.45 -24.42 6.31
N GLN A 145 -13.20 -25.42 5.85
CA GLN A 145 -12.89 -26.17 4.63
C GLN A 145 -12.87 -25.36 3.34
N ASN A 146 -13.44 -24.16 3.33
CA ASN A 146 -13.49 -23.29 2.15
C ASN A 146 -12.22 -22.41 2.05
N ILE A 147 -11.48 -22.21 3.13
CA ILE A 147 -10.21 -21.51 3.10
C ILE A 147 -9.08 -22.53 2.95
N THR A 148 -8.57 -22.69 1.74
CA THR A 148 -7.46 -23.59 1.45
C THR A 148 -6.20 -23.19 2.19
N HIS A 149 -5.91 -21.88 2.22
CA HIS A 149 -4.79 -21.32 2.98
C HIS A 149 -5.06 -19.85 3.33
N TRP A 150 -4.71 -19.45 4.53
CA TRP A 150 -4.81 -18.08 5.00
C TRP A 150 -3.43 -17.45 5.18
N PHE A 151 -3.10 -16.49 4.36
CA PHE A 151 -1.90 -15.67 4.50
C PHE A 151 -2.23 -14.39 5.26
N ALA A 152 -1.52 -14.09 6.34
CA ALA A 152 -1.84 -12.96 7.20
C ALA A 152 -0.63 -12.07 7.53
N MET A 153 -0.77 -10.77 7.32
CA MET A 153 0.14 -9.81 7.94
C MET A 153 -0.18 -9.72 9.43
N LYS A 154 0.83 -9.68 10.29
CA LYS A 154 0.67 -9.65 11.76
C LYS A 154 -0.13 -10.86 12.28
N LEU A 155 0.50 -11.99 12.25
CA LEU A 155 -0.03 -13.23 12.76
C LEU A 155 0.40 -13.41 14.23
N ASN A 156 -0.57 -13.48 15.15
CA ASN A 156 -0.35 -13.69 16.57
C ASN A 156 -0.98 -15.01 17.02
N VAL A 157 -0.67 -16.07 16.28
CA VAL A 157 -1.11 -17.44 16.53
C VAL A 157 0.03 -18.40 16.18
N VAL A 158 -0.03 -19.62 16.66
CA VAL A 158 0.89 -20.68 16.25
C VAL A 158 0.58 -21.06 14.79
N MET A 159 1.61 -21.03 13.95
CA MET A 159 1.49 -21.42 12.54
C MET A 159 1.12 -22.90 12.43
N ASN A 160 0.28 -23.20 11.45
CA ASN A 160 -0.07 -24.56 11.05
C ASN A 160 -0.09 -24.67 9.53
N GLU A 161 -0.48 -25.83 9.02
CA GLU A 161 -0.51 -26.10 7.56
C GLU A 161 -1.45 -25.18 6.77
N ASN A 162 -2.44 -24.55 7.41
CA ASN A 162 -3.49 -23.75 6.76
C ASN A 162 -3.34 -22.24 6.98
N ILE A 163 -2.36 -21.78 7.78
CA ILE A 163 -2.14 -20.36 8.03
C ILE A 163 -0.65 -20.03 8.10
N SER A 164 -0.26 -18.96 7.40
CA SER A 164 1.13 -18.51 7.32
C SER A 164 1.25 -17.00 7.39
N PRO A 165 2.35 -16.46 7.93
CA PRO A 165 2.57 -15.03 7.99
C PRO A 165 2.96 -14.48 6.61
N LEU A 166 2.56 -13.22 6.37
CA LEU A 166 3.07 -12.40 5.28
C LEU A 166 3.87 -11.23 5.81
N PRO A 167 4.94 -10.83 5.11
CA PRO A 167 5.67 -9.62 5.46
C PRO A 167 4.81 -8.38 5.21
N ALA A 168 4.95 -7.36 6.06
CA ALA A 168 4.34 -6.06 5.82
C ALA A 168 4.86 -5.42 4.52
N GLY A 169 6.13 -5.67 4.20
CA GLY A 169 6.78 -5.10 3.03
C GLY A 169 7.00 -3.60 3.14
N LEU A 170 7.09 -2.93 1.99
CA LEU A 170 7.16 -1.48 1.92
C LEU A 170 5.81 -0.86 2.31
N GLU A 171 5.85 0.38 2.76
CA GLU A 171 4.64 1.18 2.89
C GLU A 171 3.94 1.30 1.53
N ASN A 172 2.62 1.21 1.51
CA ASN A 172 1.87 1.32 0.25
C ASN A 172 2.14 2.64 -0.45
N GLY A 173 2.26 2.62 -1.76
CA GLY A 173 2.66 3.79 -2.58
C GLY A 173 1.79 5.03 -2.43
N ARG A 174 0.56 4.88 -1.92
CA ARG A 174 -0.32 5.99 -1.54
C ARG A 174 0.20 6.84 -0.37
N TYR A 175 1.07 6.28 0.46
CA TYR A 175 1.73 6.98 1.56
C TYR A 175 3.08 7.53 1.09
N PHE A 176 3.07 8.54 0.31
CA PHE A 176 4.18 9.14 -0.44
C PHE A 176 5.53 9.33 0.28
N ALA A 177 5.62 9.07 1.58
CA ALA A 177 6.86 9.19 2.31
C ALA A 177 7.79 7.98 2.06
N ASN A 178 7.30 6.77 2.35
CA ASN A 178 8.12 5.56 2.40
C ASN A 178 7.72 4.50 1.36
N GLY A 179 6.66 4.75 0.57
CA GLY A 179 6.15 3.82 -0.46
C GLY A 179 6.66 4.12 -1.87
N ILE A 180 7.72 4.93 -2.03
CA ILE A 180 8.22 5.33 -3.35
C ILE A 180 9.26 4.33 -3.83
N VAL A 181 8.88 3.38 -4.68
CA VAL A 181 9.72 2.33 -5.26
C VAL A 181 11.04 2.88 -5.81
N LYS A 182 10.99 3.97 -6.57
CA LYS A 182 12.19 4.60 -7.16
C LYS A 182 13.27 4.98 -6.16
N ASN A 183 12.91 5.25 -4.90
CA ASN A 183 13.89 5.57 -3.87
C ASN A 183 14.66 4.30 -3.44
N PHE A 184 13.99 3.17 -3.36
CA PHE A 184 14.60 1.88 -3.05
C PHE A 184 15.49 1.42 -4.20
N GLU A 185 15.02 1.48 -5.44
CA GLU A 185 15.82 1.17 -6.63
C GLU A 185 17.11 2.00 -6.72
N LYS A 186 17.05 3.29 -6.36
CA LYS A 186 18.25 4.16 -6.32
C LYS A 186 19.25 3.69 -5.26
N ILE A 187 18.77 3.27 -4.09
CA ILE A 187 19.62 2.78 -3.00
C ILE A 187 20.24 1.46 -3.40
N GLU A 188 19.50 0.54 -3.98
CA GLU A 188 20.02 -0.73 -4.48
C GLU A 188 21.13 -0.53 -5.52
N LYS A 189 20.88 0.29 -6.54
CA LYS A 189 21.88 0.61 -7.55
C LYS A 189 23.15 1.22 -6.94
N LYS A 190 22.99 2.14 -5.97
CA LYS A 190 24.12 2.75 -5.27
C LYS A 190 24.91 1.71 -4.47
N ASN A 191 24.23 0.80 -3.79
CA ASN A 191 24.86 -0.23 -2.98
C ASN A 191 25.58 -1.28 -3.85
N THR A 192 25.02 -1.63 -5.00
CA THR A 192 25.63 -2.56 -5.96
C THR A 192 26.90 -1.97 -6.59
N LEU A 193 26.90 -0.66 -6.89
CA LEU A 193 28.06 0.03 -7.44
C LEU A 193 29.17 0.28 -6.41
N ASN A 194 28.84 0.36 -5.12
CA ASN A 194 29.78 0.58 -4.03
C ASN A 194 29.96 -0.68 -3.19
N SER A 195 30.59 -1.73 -3.75
CA SER A 195 30.92 -2.98 -3.05
C SER A 195 31.82 -2.78 -1.81
N ASN A 196 32.44 -1.60 -1.67
CA ASN A 196 33.34 -1.24 -0.57
C ASN A 196 32.62 -0.53 0.61
N PHE A 197 31.31 -0.67 0.76
CA PHE A 197 30.62 -0.15 1.93
C PHE A 197 31.15 -0.81 3.21
N LYS A 198 31.98 -0.07 3.96
CA LYS A 198 32.43 -0.50 5.28
C LYS A 198 31.22 -0.50 6.22
N LYS A 199 30.72 -1.68 6.56
CA LYS A 199 29.68 -1.80 7.58
C LYS A 199 30.21 -1.29 8.90
N ILE A 200 29.47 -0.41 9.55
CA ILE A 200 29.78 0.05 10.90
C ILE A 200 28.99 -0.82 11.89
N ASN A 201 29.62 -1.20 12.97
CA ASN A 201 28.98 -1.99 14.03
C ASN A 201 28.12 -1.08 14.92
N LYS A 202 27.01 -0.59 14.38
CA LYS A 202 26.04 0.29 15.05
C LYS A 202 24.61 -0.16 14.77
N ILE A 203 23.74 0.09 15.72
CA ILE A 203 22.30 -0.14 15.60
C ILE A 203 21.61 1.20 15.36
N LEU A 204 20.74 1.26 14.36
CA LEU A 204 19.88 2.43 14.11
C LEU A 204 18.64 2.35 15.01
N CYS A 205 18.53 3.26 15.98
CA CYS A 205 17.33 3.44 16.78
C CYS A 205 16.50 4.60 16.20
N SER A 206 15.50 4.29 15.37
CA SER A 206 14.63 5.29 14.74
C SER A 206 13.16 4.89 14.92
N PHE A 207 12.60 5.21 16.07
CA PHE A 207 11.19 4.94 16.38
C PHE A 207 10.60 6.03 17.27
N ASN A 208 9.27 6.20 17.20
CA ASN A 208 8.57 7.08 18.13
C ASN A 208 8.24 6.31 19.41
N PRO A 209 8.80 6.68 20.59
CA PRO A 209 8.55 5.96 21.83
C PRO A 209 7.08 6.02 22.26
N ASN A 210 6.33 7.05 21.83
CA ASN A 210 4.93 7.21 22.22
C ASN A 210 3.94 6.27 21.49
N THR A 211 4.38 5.55 20.45
CA THR A 211 3.51 4.58 19.74
C THR A 211 3.33 3.27 20.51
N ASN A 212 4.27 2.93 21.40
CA ASN A 212 4.18 1.84 22.35
C ASN A 212 5.07 2.16 23.56
N ASN A 213 4.54 2.93 24.50
CA ASN A 213 5.31 3.47 25.64
C ASN A 213 5.93 2.39 26.53
N LEU A 214 5.21 1.29 26.75
CA LEU A 214 5.64 0.24 27.68
C LEU A 214 6.90 -0.48 27.18
N GLU A 215 6.98 -0.72 25.88
CA GLU A 215 8.10 -1.44 25.29
C GLU A 215 9.21 -0.53 24.76
N ARG A 216 8.85 0.63 24.20
CA ARG A 216 9.81 1.47 23.46
C ARG A 216 10.55 2.48 24.33
N ARG A 217 9.94 2.99 25.41
CA ARG A 217 10.64 3.95 26.29
C ARG A 217 11.85 3.35 26.99
N PRO A 218 11.79 2.12 27.52
CA PRO A 218 12.99 1.52 28.13
C PRO A 218 14.14 1.36 27.15
N LEU A 219 13.86 1.16 25.85
CA LEU A 219 14.89 1.01 24.82
C LEU A 219 15.71 2.29 24.57
N LEU A 220 15.17 3.46 24.87
CA LEU A 220 15.92 4.72 24.72
C LEU A 220 17.06 4.81 25.73
N GLY A 221 16.85 4.38 26.98
CA GLY A 221 17.91 4.34 28.00
C GLY A 221 19.00 3.30 27.76
N ILE A 222 18.76 2.34 26.83
CA ILE A 222 19.78 1.35 26.42
C ILE A 222 20.58 1.86 25.23
N ALA A 223 20.03 2.80 24.46
CA ALA A 223 20.62 3.29 23.21
C ALA A 223 21.57 4.48 23.41
N GLU A 224 21.62 5.08 24.60
CA GLU A 224 22.56 6.13 25.04
C GLU A 224 23.84 5.50 25.59
#